data_c0305dfff598d89da90cbfa102a71b24
#
_entry.id   c0305dfff598d89da90cbfa102a71b24
#
_cell.length_a   1.000
_cell.length_b   1.000
_cell.length_c   1.000
_cell.angle_alpha   90.00
_cell.angle_beta   90.00
_cell.angle_gamma   90.00
#
_symmetry.space_group_name_H-M   'P 1'
#
loop_
_entity.id
_entity.type
_entity.pdbx_description
1 polymer ?
#
loop_
_entity_poly.entity_id
_entity_poly.type
_entity_poly.pdbx_seq_one_letter_code
_entity_poly.pdbx_strand_id
1 'polypeptide(L)'
;MAFMIKLRWDIKEGKTADFKSNQETLCKVMLEHPGVISYHVDYPAERVSEWIEIYATDDSFRAHLANEKGQGPLGALAGDCDRITVRCFGNPDAESREILAGFGTTYCDTAPGSFVLHPRADRDSRV
;
A
#
# COMPACT_ATOMS: atom_id res chain seq x y z
N MET A 1 4.59 3.39 14.41
CA MET A 1 5.85 3.46 13.66
C MET A 1 5.57 3.46 12.17
N ALA A 2 6.28 4.26 11.39
CA ALA A 2 6.11 4.26 9.94
C ALA A 2 6.62 2.95 9.32
N PHE A 3 5.92 2.44 8.33
CA PHE A 3 6.37 1.29 7.56
C PHE A 3 5.93 1.39 6.10
N MET A 4 6.54 0.57 5.28
CA MET A 4 6.33 0.57 3.84
C MET A 4 5.86 -0.80 3.38
N ILE A 5 4.94 -0.80 2.44
CA ILE A 5 4.46 -2.01 1.76
C ILE A 5 4.75 -1.86 0.28
N LYS A 6 5.33 -2.88 -0.32
CA LYS A 6 5.45 -3.00 -1.76
C LYS A 6 4.53 -4.12 -2.23
N LEU A 7 3.66 -3.79 -3.19
CA LEU A 7 2.76 -4.75 -3.79
C LEU A 7 3.10 -4.98 -5.25
N ARG A 8 2.95 -6.21 -5.70
CA ARG A 8 2.92 -6.55 -7.11
C ARG A 8 1.57 -7.17 -7.42
N TRP A 9 0.92 -6.64 -8.45
CA TRP A 9 -0.36 -7.12 -8.95
C TRP A 9 -0.14 -7.75 -10.31
N ASP A 10 -0.43 -9.03 -10.43
CA ASP A 10 -0.43 -9.74 -11.71
C ASP A 10 -1.85 -9.76 -12.25
N ILE A 11 -2.12 -8.93 -13.25
CA ILE A 11 -3.46 -8.63 -13.75
C ILE A 11 -3.93 -9.73 -14.70
N LYS A 12 -5.19 -10.14 -14.57
CA LYS A 12 -5.82 -11.10 -15.47
C LYS A 12 -5.86 -10.57 -16.90
N GLU A 13 -5.76 -11.47 -17.87
CA GLU A 13 -5.92 -11.13 -19.28
C GLU A 13 -7.25 -10.40 -19.51
N GLY A 14 -7.20 -9.29 -20.24
CA GLY A 14 -8.35 -8.47 -20.55
C GLY A 14 -8.84 -7.55 -19.44
N LYS A 15 -8.16 -7.51 -18.29
CA LYS A 15 -8.61 -6.74 -17.13
C LYS A 15 -7.78 -5.48 -16.85
N THR A 16 -6.77 -5.18 -17.66
CA THR A 16 -5.88 -4.04 -17.40
C THR A 16 -6.60 -2.69 -17.40
N ALA A 17 -7.53 -2.47 -18.31
CA ALA A 17 -8.28 -1.21 -18.36
C ALA A 17 -9.15 -1.02 -17.11
N ASP A 18 -9.85 -2.06 -16.68
CA ASP A 18 -10.66 -2.04 -15.45
C ASP A 18 -9.78 -1.82 -14.22
N PHE A 19 -8.63 -2.51 -14.16
CA PHE A 19 -7.66 -2.36 -13.09
C PHE A 19 -7.18 -0.90 -12.98
N LYS A 20 -6.77 -0.29 -14.08
CA LYS A 20 -6.32 1.11 -14.11
C LYS A 20 -7.39 2.07 -13.62
N SER A 21 -8.64 1.88 -14.05
CA SER A 21 -9.76 2.71 -13.62
C SER A 21 -10.00 2.61 -12.11
N ASN A 22 -10.01 1.42 -11.56
CA ASN A 22 -10.15 1.19 -10.11
C ASN A 22 -8.94 1.70 -9.32
N GLN A 23 -7.75 1.58 -9.89
CA GLN A 23 -6.53 2.11 -9.28
C GLN A 23 -6.60 3.64 -9.17
N GLU A 24 -7.04 4.34 -10.21
CA GLU A 24 -7.19 5.80 -10.17
C GLU A 24 -8.19 6.23 -9.10
N THR A 25 -9.32 5.52 -9.00
CA THR A 25 -10.33 5.79 -7.98
C THR A 25 -9.76 5.61 -6.57
N LEU A 26 -9.04 4.52 -6.33
CA LEU A 26 -8.43 4.25 -5.03
C LEU A 26 -7.38 5.29 -4.67
N CYS A 27 -6.54 5.68 -5.62
CA CYS A 27 -5.52 6.72 -5.39
C CYS A 27 -6.15 8.07 -4.99
N LYS A 28 -7.28 8.45 -5.57
CA LYS A 28 -8.00 9.67 -5.18
C LYS A 28 -8.50 9.60 -3.73
N VAL A 29 -9.01 8.45 -3.32
CA VAL A 29 -9.42 8.23 -1.93
C VAL A 29 -8.23 8.34 -0.99
N MET A 30 -7.11 7.73 -1.34
CA MET A 30 -5.91 7.69 -0.51
C MET A 30 -5.22 9.05 -0.41
N LEU A 31 -5.31 9.88 -1.44
CA LEU A 31 -4.76 11.24 -1.41
C LEU A 31 -5.35 12.07 -0.26
N GLU A 32 -6.60 11.84 0.08
CA GLU A 32 -7.29 12.54 1.16
C GLU A 32 -7.21 11.81 2.50
N HIS A 33 -6.56 10.64 2.54
CA HIS A 33 -6.52 9.82 3.75
C HIS A 33 -5.38 10.23 4.67
N PRO A 34 -5.68 10.67 5.91
CA PRO A 34 -4.63 11.05 6.85
C PRO A 34 -3.67 9.90 7.15
N GLY A 35 -2.37 10.22 7.18
CA GLY A 35 -1.34 9.25 7.53
C GLY A 35 -0.85 8.36 6.40
N VAL A 36 -1.44 8.44 5.21
CA VAL A 36 -0.85 7.85 4.00
C VAL A 36 0.18 8.84 3.47
N ILE A 37 1.45 8.47 3.55
CA ILE A 37 2.57 9.33 3.14
C ILE A 37 2.84 9.19 1.65
N SER A 38 2.78 7.98 1.14
CA SER A 38 3.04 7.69 -0.26
C SER A 38 2.11 6.58 -0.74
N TYR A 39 1.62 6.75 -1.94
CA TYR A 39 0.81 5.78 -2.66
C TYR A 39 1.21 5.83 -4.11
N HIS A 40 2.38 5.26 -4.40
CA HIS A 40 2.99 5.34 -5.72
C HIS A 40 2.68 4.08 -6.52
N VAL A 41 2.23 4.27 -7.75
CA VAL A 41 1.81 3.20 -8.65
C VAL A 41 2.60 3.26 -9.94
N ASP A 42 3.08 2.12 -10.41
CA ASP A 42 3.76 1.96 -11.68
C ASP A 42 3.22 0.75 -12.44
N TYR A 43 3.45 0.73 -13.74
CA TYR A 43 3.08 -0.37 -14.63
C TYR A 43 4.32 -0.80 -15.43
N PRO A 44 5.18 -1.68 -14.87
CA PRO A 44 6.40 -2.12 -15.56
C PRO A 44 6.11 -3.01 -16.79
N ALA A 45 4.89 -3.56 -16.90
CA ALA A 45 4.42 -4.33 -18.04
C ALA A 45 2.91 -4.16 -18.20
N GLU A 46 2.36 -4.56 -19.32
CA GLU A 46 0.92 -4.38 -19.62
C GLU A 46 -0.01 -4.98 -18.55
N ARG A 47 0.36 -6.14 -18.01
CA ARG A 47 -0.46 -6.87 -17.03
C ARG A 47 0.20 -6.95 -15.66
N VAL A 48 1.09 -6.02 -15.36
CA VAL A 48 1.77 -5.92 -14.06
C VAL A 48 1.66 -4.52 -13.53
N SER A 49 1.24 -4.37 -12.30
CA SER A 49 1.32 -3.12 -11.55
C SER A 49 2.16 -3.31 -10.29
N GLU A 50 3.02 -2.35 -9.99
CA GLU A 50 3.82 -2.34 -8.77
C GLU A 50 3.50 -1.08 -7.98
N TRP A 51 3.26 -1.24 -6.68
CA TRP A 51 2.86 -0.17 -5.79
C TRP A 51 3.80 -0.07 -4.61
N ILE A 52 4.07 1.17 -4.21
CA ILE A 52 4.79 1.48 -2.98
C ILE A 52 3.87 2.34 -2.12
N GLU A 53 3.54 1.81 -0.95
CA GLU A 53 2.68 2.48 0.02
C GLU A 53 3.47 2.70 1.29
N ILE A 54 3.45 3.93 1.81
CA ILE A 54 4.11 4.29 3.07
C ILE A 54 3.06 4.85 4.00
N TYR A 55 3.02 4.31 5.21
CA TYR A 55 2.09 4.71 6.26
C TYR A 55 2.85 5.34 7.42
N ALA A 56 2.34 6.47 7.91
CA ALA A 56 2.93 7.17 9.05
C ALA A 56 2.86 6.35 10.34
N THR A 57 1.76 5.61 10.51
CA THR A 57 1.48 4.79 11.70
C THR A 57 0.75 3.52 11.33
N ASP A 58 0.76 2.55 12.24
CA ASP A 58 -0.07 1.35 12.12
C ASP A 58 -1.56 1.67 12.07
N ASP A 59 -2.01 2.66 12.84
CA ASP A 59 -3.41 3.11 12.81
C ASP A 59 -3.80 3.63 11.43
N SER A 60 -2.92 4.36 10.75
CA SER A 60 -3.16 4.85 9.39
C SER A 60 -3.32 3.70 8.40
N PHE A 61 -2.50 2.66 8.52
CA PHE A 61 -2.61 1.46 7.70
C PHE A 61 -3.96 0.76 7.91
N ARG A 62 -4.33 0.51 9.17
CA ARG A 62 -5.61 -0.13 9.48
C ARG A 62 -6.80 0.70 9.02
N ALA A 63 -6.73 2.02 9.20
CA ALA A 63 -7.76 2.93 8.73
C ALA A 63 -7.90 2.94 7.20
N HIS A 64 -6.79 2.80 6.47
CA HIS A 64 -6.83 2.63 5.02
C HIS A 64 -7.67 1.42 4.62
N LEU A 65 -7.42 0.26 5.23
CA LEU A 65 -8.15 -0.97 4.92
C LEU A 65 -9.62 -0.91 5.35
N ALA A 66 -9.94 -0.15 6.39
CA ALA A 66 -11.30 0.03 6.89
C ALA A 66 -12.06 1.16 6.18
N ASN A 67 -11.42 1.93 5.29
CA ASN A 67 -12.04 3.05 4.61
C ASN A 67 -13.13 2.56 3.64
N GLU A 68 -14.38 2.89 3.92
CA GLU A 68 -15.53 2.44 3.13
C GLU A 68 -15.45 2.87 1.66
N LYS A 69 -14.92 4.06 1.39
CA LYS A 69 -14.77 4.57 0.02
C LYS A 69 -13.71 3.81 -0.77
N GLY A 70 -12.73 3.23 -0.07
CA GLY A 70 -11.64 2.45 -0.68
C GLY A 70 -11.95 0.97 -0.83
N GLN A 71 -12.87 0.42 -0.05
CA GLN A 71 -13.14 -1.02 -0.03
C GLN A 71 -13.66 -1.55 -1.36
N GLY A 72 -14.55 -0.84 -2.02
CA GLY A 72 -15.06 -1.23 -3.33
C GLY A 72 -13.97 -1.31 -4.40
N PRO A 73 -13.21 -0.22 -4.65
CA PRO A 73 -12.09 -0.23 -5.57
C PRO A 73 -11.02 -1.27 -5.22
N LEU A 74 -10.68 -1.44 -3.95
CA LEU A 74 -9.68 -2.42 -3.51
C LEU A 74 -10.12 -3.85 -3.80
N GLY A 75 -11.39 -4.18 -3.50
CA GLY A 75 -11.96 -5.49 -3.83
C GLY A 75 -12.01 -5.76 -5.33
N ALA A 76 -12.35 -4.76 -6.13
CA ALA A 76 -12.35 -4.86 -7.59
C ALA A 76 -10.95 -5.10 -8.14
N LEU A 77 -9.94 -4.38 -7.63
CA LEU A 77 -8.55 -4.60 -8.00
C LEU A 77 -8.09 -6.05 -7.72
N ALA A 78 -8.41 -6.55 -6.53
CA ALA A 78 -8.09 -7.92 -6.16
C ALA A 78 -8.77 -8.94 -7.08
N GLY A 79 -10.03 -8.70 -7.45
CA GLY A 79 -10.79 -9.54 -8.37
C GLY A 79 -10.25 -9.54 -9.80
N ASP A 80 -9.58 -8.49 -10.22
CA ASP A 80 -8.98 -8.34 -11.54
C ASP A 80 -7.59 -8.99 -11.66
N CYS A 81 -7.08 -9.58 -10.59
CA CYS A 81 -5.73 -10.16 -10.56
C CYS A 81 -5.73 -11.66 -10.38
N ASP A 82 -4.76 -12.31 -11.03
CA ASP A 82 -4.44 -13.72 -10.81
C ASP A 82 -3.63 -13.90 -9.52
N ARG A 83 -2.82 -12.92 -9.18
CA ARG A 83 -1.90 -12.98 -8.05
C ARG A 83 -1.58 -11.60 -7.51
N ILE A 84 -1.47 -11.52 -6.19
CA ILE A 84 -1.01 -10.34 -5.46
C ILE A 84 0.17 -10.78 -4.60
N THR A 85 1.29 -10.09 -4.72
CA THR A 85 2.48 -10.35 -3.90
C THR A 85 2.74 -9.13 -3.03
N VAL A 86 2.88 -9.34 -1.72
CA VAL A 86 3.07 -8.27 -0.73
C VAL A 86 4.38 -8.46 0.01
N ARG A 87 5.18 -7.40 0.06
CA ARG A 87 6.39 -7.31 0.86
C ARG A 87 6.26 -6.15 1.84
N CYS A 88 6.65 -6.37 3.09
CA CYS A 88 6.59 -5.34 4.12
C CYS A 88 8.01 -4.98 4.59
N PHE A 89 8.30 -3.69 4.64
CA PHE A 89 9.56 -3.12 5.09
C PHE A 89 9.28 -2.27 6.33
N GLY A 90 10.08 -2.44 7.36
CA GLY A 90 9.89 -1.77 8.64
C GLY A 90 9.38 -2.74 9.70
N ASN A 91 8.76 -2.22 10.74
CA ASN A 91 8.34 -3.02 11.88
C ASN A 91 6.88 -2.69 12.28
N PRO A 92 5.89 -3.21 11.53
CA PRO A 92 4.49 -3.04 11.92
C PRO A 92 4.18 -3.76 13.24
N ASP A 93 3.17 -3.30 13.96
CA ASP A 93 2.75 -3.92 15.21
C ASP A 93 2.07 -5.29 14.99
N ALA A 94 1.76 -5.98 16.08
CA ALA A 94 1.19 -7.32 16.01
C ALA A 94 -0.16 -7.37 15.30
N GLU A 95 -1.00 -6.36 15.49
CA GLU A 95 -2.32 -6.28 14.85
C GLU A 95 -2.19 -6.06 13.34
N SER A 96 -1.29 -5.17 12.91
CA SER A 96 -0.98 -4.96 11.50
C SER A 96 -0.40 -6.22 10.85
N ARG A 97 0.47 -6.95 11.57
CA ARG A 97 1.03 -8.22 11.10
C ARG A 97 -0.03 -9.30 10.92
N GLU A 98 -1.01 -9.34 11.80
CA GLU A 98 -2.13 -10.29 11.67
C GLU A 98 -2.92 -10.02 10.38
N ILE A 99 -3.20 -8.75 10.09
CA ILE A 99 -3.87 -8.35 8.84
C ILE A 99 -3.01 -8.71 7.63
N LEU A 100 -1.73 -8.36 7.66
CA LEU A 100 -0.80 -8.63 6.56
C LEU A 100 -0.61 -10.12 6.30
N ALA A 101 -0.71 -10.96 7.32
CA ALA A 101 -0.62 -12.41 7.17
C ALA A 101 -1.70 -12.96 6.23
N GLY A 102 -2.90 -12.35 6.21
CA GLY A 102 -3.97 -12.72 5.31
C GLY A 102 -3.65 -12.50 3.83
N PHE A 103 -2.66 -11.66 3.52
CA PHE A 103 -2.18 -11.39 2.16
C PHE A 103 -0.93 -12.21 1.79
N GLY A 104 -0.49 -13.12 2.63
CA GLY A 104 0.73 -13.89 2.38
C GLY A 104 2.00 -13.05 2.37
N THR A 105 2.05 -12.03 3.22
CA THR A 105 3.11 -11.02 3.22
C THR A 105 4.47 -11.61 3.60
N THR A 106 5.51 -11.22 2.86
CA THR A 106 6.91 -11.46 3.20
C THR A 106 7.45 -10.24 3.93
N TYR A 107 8.06 -10.46 5.10
CA TYR A 107 8.70 -9.39 5.86
C TYR A 107 10.17 -9.30 5.49
N CYS A 108 10.62 -8.05 5.24
CA CYS A 108 11.99 -7.77 4.83
C CYS A 108 12.76 -7.17 6.01
N ASP A 109 13.87 -7.79 6.37
CA ASP A 109 14.71 -7.30 7.45
C ASP A 109 15.30 -5.93 7.11
N THR A 110 15.31 -5.05 8.10
CA THR A 110 15.93 -3.73 7.97
C THR A 110 17.44 -3.88 8.05
N ALA A 111 18.13 -3.50 6.97
CA ALA A 111 19.59 -3.48 6.98
C ALA A 111 20.10 -2.38 7.93
N PRO A 112 21.28 -2.55 8.57
CA PRO A 112 21.84 -1.51 9.42
C PRO A 112 21.94 -0.16 8.69
N GLY A 113 21.50 0.91 9.34
CA GLY A 113 21.50 2.27 8.78
C GLY A 113 20.30 2.61 7.90
N SER A 114 19.46 1.62 7.53
CA SER A 114 18.26 1.90 6.76
C SER A 114 17.09 2.28 7.69
N PHE A 115 16.20 3.15 7.21
CA PHE A 115 15.08 3.64 8.01
C PHE A 115 13.94 4.13 7.14
N VAL A 116 12.74 4.25 7.74
CA VAL A 116 11.60 4.97 7.16
C VAL A 116 11.31 6.17 8.06
N LEU A 117 11.43 7.38 7.48
CA LEU A 117 11.05 8.61 8.16
C LEU A 117 9.56 8.85 8.02
N HIS A 118 8.93 9.28 9.11
CA HIS A 118 7.57 9.81 9.01
C HIS A 118 7.54 11.30 9.34
N PRO A 119 6.57 12.05 8.81
CA PRO A 119 6.44 13.47 9.13
C PRO A 119 6.22 13.69 10.62
N ARG A 120 6.91 14.70 11.16
CA ARG A 120 6.72 15.23 12.51
C ARG A 120 6.74 16.74 12.42
N ALA A 121 5.99 17.40 13.32
CA ALA A 121 5.87 18.86 13.31
C ALA A 121 7.23 19.55 13.37
N ASP A 122 8.18 19.05 14.17
CA ASP A 122 9.51 19.61 14.30
C ASP A 122 10.37 19.46 13.04
N ARG A 123 10.11 18.44 12.23
CA ARG A 123 10.78 18.28 10.93
C ARG A 123 10.12 19.11 9.84
N ASP A 124 8.79 19.10 9.81
CA ASP A 124 8.04 19.83 8.79
C ASP A 124 8.31 21.33 8.88
N SER A 125 8.50 21.86 10.09
CA SER A 125 8.84 23.27 10.29
C SER A 125 10.23 23.65 9.77
N ARG A 126 11.08 22.70 9.43
CA ARG A 126 12.46 22.92 8.92
C ARG A 126 12.55 22.86 7.40
N VAL A 127 11.49 22.51 6.76
CA VAL A 127 11.45 22.36 5.29
C VAL A 127 11.13 23.68 4.61
#